data_37c674595b587fdb23f00a1e625494c1
#
_entry.id   37c674595b587fdb23f00a1e625494c1
#
_cell.length_a   1.000
_cell.length_b   1.000
_cell.length_c   1.000
_cell.angle_alpha   90.00
_cell.angle_beta   90.00
_cell.angle_gamma   90.00
#
_symmetry.space_group_name_H-M   'P 1'
#
loop_
_entity.id
_entity.type
_entity.pdbx_description
1 polymer ?
#
loop_
_entity_poly.entity_id
_entity_poly.type
_entity_poly.pdbx_seq_one_letter_code
_entity_poly.pdbx_strand_id
1 'polypeptide(L)'
;NDVEELAKAKQWLDKVTATAYTFDKTILAASIEAKQGNHKEAWALVQRAQKMPEQRGRYFEASDLLNTALFVLSKNTNLQESLNGLNSLVNSTEKSLKTQASPELLANVLYQRSMVYEKLNQPGKAIADLRRVVELYPDNPHGWNALGYTLLSNGKDLDEAFKMVQTAYQMEPESAAINDSVGWAYYLKGDAQMALPYIQYAYEKEPETEVAAHLGEVLWTLGDQDKAKEIWNDGLKRGSNLRVLKETMSKFGITSSKPHTQKHK
;
A
#
# COMPACT_ATOMS: atom_id res chain seq x y z
N ASN A 1 -13.58 9.06 -19.93
CA ASN A 1 -14.03 7.92 -19.11
C ASN A 1 -12.99 6.82 -19.20
N ASP A 2 -12.40 6.42 -18.06
CA ASP A 2 -11.26 5.47 -17.99
C ASP A 2 -11.53 4.16 -18.77
N VAL A 3 -12.77 3.67 -18.74
CA VAL A 3 -13.18 2.45 -19.46
C VAL A 3 -13.06 2.62 -20.97
N GLU A 4 -13.44 3.77 -21.49
CA GLU A 4 -13.35 4.08 -22.94
C GLU A 4 -11.90 4.24 -23.38
N GLU A 5 -11.06 4.85 -22.55
CA GLU A 5 -9.63 5.01 -22.83
C GLU A 5 -8.90 3.66 -22.81
N LEU A 6 -9.22 2.78 -21.87
CA LEU A 6 -8.67 1.42 -21.83
C LEU A 6 -9.09 0.59 -23.05
N ALA A 7 -10.34 0.73 -23.51
CA ALA A 7 -10.80 0.04 -24.70
C ALA A 7 -10.07 0.55 -25.97
N LYS A 8 -9.85 1.86 -26.09
CA LYS A 8 -9.05 2.46 -27.17
C LYS A 8 -7.59 1.98 -27.11
N ALA A 9 -6.98 1.95 -25.93
CA ALA A 9 -5.62 1.46 -25.74
C ALA A 9 -5.49 0.01 -26.21
N LYS A 10 -6.44 -0.86 -25.88
CA LYS A 10 -6.48 -2.25 -26.35
C LYS A 10 -6.58 -2.35 -27.88
N GLN A 11 -7.45 -1.56 -28.52
CA GLN A 11 -7.58 -1.51 -29.97
C GLN A 11 -6.28 -1.05 -30.67
N TRP A 12 -5.56 -0.08 -30.10
CA TRP A 12 -4.26 0.35 -30.64
C TRP A 12 -3.22 -0.74 -30.48
N LEU A 13 -3.20 -1.41 -29.33
CA LEU A 13 -2.28 -2.50 -29.05
C LEU A 13 -2.45 -3.68 -30.02
N ASP A 14 -3.71 -3.98 -30.40
CA ASP A 14 -4.02 -5.05 -31.37
C ASP A 14 -3.47 -4.78 -32.76
N LYS A 15 -3.30 -3.51 -33.13
CA LYS A 15 -2.70 -3.09 -34.41
C LYS A 15 -1.17 -3.28 -34.45
N VAL A 16 -0.52 -3.49 -33.31
CA VAL A 16 0.92 -3.77 -33.26
C VAL A 16 1.16 -5.22 -33.70
N THR A 17 1.68 -5.42 -34.90
CA THR A 17 1.92 -6.73 -35.50
C THR A 17 3.40 -7.12 -35.57
N ALA A 18 4.31 -6.16 -35.35
CA ALA A 18 5.74 -6.42 -35.44
C ALA A 18 6.21 -7.32 -34.29
N THR A 19 6.87 -8.41 -34.64
CA THR A 19 7.35 -9.44 -33.69
C THR A 19 8.36 -8.89 -32.68
N ALA A 20 9.13 -7.86 -33.05
CA ALA A 20 10.09 -7.18 -32.18
C ALA A 20 9.45 -6.57 -30.91
N TYR A 21 8.15 -6.25 -30.96
CA TYR A 21 7.42 -5.67 -29.83
C TYR A 21 6.50 -6.66 -29.11
N THR A 22 6.65 -7.95 -29.35
CA THR A 22 5.76 -8.98 -28.74
C THR A 22 5.80 -8.96 -27.23
N PHE A 23 6.97 -8.77 -26.62
CA PHE A 23 7.14 -8.67 -25.18
C PHE A 23 6.43 -7.43 -24.64
N ASP A 24 6.75 -6.23 -25.16
CA ASP A 24 6.17 -4.96 -24.72
C ASP A 24 4.64 -4.97 -24.87
N LYS A 25 4.16 -5.51 -26.00
CA LYS A 25 2.72 -5.72 -26.23
C LYS A 25 2.09 -6.59 -25.16
N THR A 26 2.76 -7.67 -24.75
CA THR A 26 2.22 -8.61 -23.78
C THR A 26 2.16 -8.02 -22.36
N ILE A 27 3.19 -7.30 -21.92
CA ILE A 27 3.19 -6.66 -20.60
C ILE A 27 2.20 -5.49 -20.53
N LEU A 28 2.05 -4.73 -21.62
CA LEU A 28 1.07 -3.65 -21.70
C LEU A 28 -0.37 -4.23 -21.70
N ALA A 29 -0.61 -5.30 -22.43
CA ALA A 29 -1.89 -6.01 -22.41
C ALA A 29 -2.22 -6.51 -20.99
N ALA A 30 -1.24 -7.08 -20.26
CA ALA A 30 -1.42 -7.50 -18.88
C ALA A 30 -1.87 -6.34 -17.97
N SER A 31 -1.28 -5.16 -18.14
CA SER A 31 -1.63 -3.96 -17.39
C SER A 31 -3.05 -3.47 -17.70
N ILE A 32 -3.47 -3.53 -18.97
CA ILE A 32 -4.83 -3.16 -19.40
C ILE A 32 -5.85 -4.14 -18.82
N GLU A 33 -5.62 -5.45 -18.95
CA GLU A 33 -6.52 -6.47 -18.39
C GLU A 33 -6.67 -6.33 -16.87
N ALA A 34 -5.58 -6.04 -16.14
CA ALA A 34 -5.64 -5.80 -14.70
C ALA A 34 -6.50 -4.59 -14.33
N LYS A 35 -6.38 -3.49 -15.10
CA LYS A 35 -7.21 -2.29 -14.89
C LYS A 35 -8.69 -2.54 -15.20
N GLN A 36 -8.98 -3.46 -16.12
CA GLN A 36 -10.35 -3.87 -16.47
C GLN A 36 -10.93 -4.89 -15.47
N GLY A 37 -10.16 -5.36 -14.48
CA GLY A 37 -10.58 -6.37 -13.51
C GLY A 37 -10.44 -7.81 -14.00
N ASN A 38 -9.85 -8.03 -15.18
CA ASN A 38 -9.63 -9.37 -15.76
C ASN A 38 -8.36 -10.01 -15.19
N HIS A 39 -8.31 -10.19 -13.87
CA HIS A 39 -7.09 -10.55 -13.13
C HIS A 39 -6.44 -11.87 -13.57
N LYS A 40 -7.24 -12.88 -13.92
CA LYS A 40 -6.72 -14.19 -14.40
C LYS A 40 -6.00 -14.05 -15.73
N GLU A 41 -6.60 -13.32 -16.68
CA GLU A 41 -5.99 -13.06 -17.98
C GLU A 41 -4.74 -12.19 -17.84
N ALA A 42 -4.81 -11.16 -17.03
CA ALA A 42 -3.65 -10.31 -16.73
C ALA A 42 -2.46 -11.11 -16.19
N TRP A 43 -2.71 -12.01 -15.24
CA TRP A 43 -1.65 -12.87 -14.70
C TRP A 43 -1.13 -13.91 -15.72
N ALA A 44 -2.00 -14.49 -16.54
CA ALA A 44 -1.60 -15.39 -17.61
C ALA A 44 -0.67 -14.70 -18.64
N LEU A 45 -0.94 -13.42 -18.95
CA LEU A 45 -0.08 -12.62 -19.83
C LEU A 45 1.29 -12.36 -19.18
N VAL A 46 1.35 -12.04 -17.88
CA VAL A 46 2.63 -11.94 -17.15
C VAL A 46 3.42 -13.25 -17.23
N GLN A 47 2.79 -14.39 -16.95
CA GLN A 47 3.44 -15.71 -17.02
C GLN A 47 3.89 -16.07 -18.46
N ARG A 48 3.15 -15.61 -19.46
CA ARG A 48 3.55 -15.76 -20.87
C ARG A 48 4.79 -14.91 -21.16
N ALA A 49 4.81 -13.66 -20.75
CA ALA A 49 5.95 -12.76 -20.91
C ALA A 49 7.22 -13.33 -20.24
N GLN A 50 7.10 -13.94 -19.05
CA GLN A 50 8.23 -14.60 -18.35
C GLN A 50 8.89 -15.72 -19.15
N LYS A 51 8.20 -16.31 -20.10
CA LYS A 51 8.69 -17.44 -20.94
C LYS A 51 9.22 -16.99 -22.29
N MET A 52 9.17 -15.70 -22.61
CA MET A 52 9.61 -15.20 -23.91
C MET A 52 11.14 -15.18 -24.01
N PRO A 53 11.72 -15.63 -25.14
CA PRO A 53 13.17 -15.72 -25.34
C PRO A 53 13.88 -14.36 -25.33
N GLU A 54 13.18 -13.31 -25.71
CA GLU A 54 13.69 -11.95 -25.86
C GLU A 54 14.18 -11.34 -24.53
N GLN A 55 13.79 -11.92 -23.41
CA GLN A 55 14.24 -11.48 -22.06
C GLN A 55 15.66 -11.90 -21.72
N ARG A 56 16.26 -12.79 -22.49
CA ARG A 56 17.60 -13.28 -22.20
C ARG A 56 18.63 -12.20 -22.56
N GLY A 57 19.01 -11.39 -21.55
CA GLY A 57 20.13 -10.44 -21.64
C GLY A 57 19.78 -8.97 -21.60
N ARG A 58 18.53 -8.56 -21.39
CA ARG A 58 18.15 -7.14 -21.22
C ARG A 58 17.69 -6.86 -19.81
N TYR A 59 18.47 -6.08 -19.06
CA TYR A 59 18.19 -5.69 -17.66
C TYR A 59 16.87 -4.91 -17.51
N PHE A 60 16.57 -4.02 -18.44
CA PHE A 60 15.36 -3.21 -18.44
C PHE A 60 14.08 -4.03 -18.59
N GLU A 61 14.08 -5.04 -19.44
CA GLU A 61 12.94 -5.91 -19.65
C GLU A 61 12.58 -6.74 -18.40
N ALA A 62 13.57 -7.12 -17.60
CA ALA A 62 13.33 -7.83 -16.34
C ALA A 62 12.66 -6.94 -15.29
N SER A 63 13.05 -5.66 -15.19
CA SER A 63 12.45 -4.69 -14.29
C SER A 63 11.02 -4.34 -14.73
N ASP A 64 10.78 -4.15 -16.02
CA ASP A 64 9.47 -3.82 -16.57
C ASP A 64 8.48 -4.96 -16.32
N LEU A 65 8.93 -6.20 -16.53
CA LEU A 65 8.12 -7.38 -16.25
C LEU A 65 7.79 -7.51 -14.76
N LEU A 66 8.77 -7.28 -13.87
CA LEU A 66 8.54 -7.34 -12.43
C LEU A 66 7.56 -6.24 -12.00
N ASN A 67 7.74 -5.02 -12.46
CA ASN A 67 6.84 -3.91 -12.15
C ASN A 67 5.42 -4.18 -12.66
N THR A 68 5.29 -4.74 -13.87
CA THR A 68 4.00 -5.16 -14.42
C THR A 68 3.38 -6.28 -13.58
N ALA A 69 4.16 -7.28 -13.18
CA ALA A 69 3.69 -8.38 -12.33
C ALA A 69 3.18 -7.86 -10.98
N LEU A 70 3.94 -6.99 -10.31
CA LEU A 70 3.54 -6.36 -9.05
C LEU A 70 2.26 -5.52 -9.22
N PHE A 71 2.17 -4.74 -10.30
CA PHE A 71 0.97 -3.97 -10.62
C PHE A 71 -0.26 -4.87 -10.81
N VAL A 72 -0.14 -5.94 -11.61
CA VAL A 72 -1.23 -6.90 -11.85
C VAL A 72 -1.69 -7.53 -10.54
N LEU A 73 -0.76 -7.98 -9.70
CA LEU A 73 -1.08 -8.60 -8.41
C LEU A 73 -1.69 -7.60 -7.41
N SER A 74 -1.28 -6.33 -7.44
CA SER A 74 -1.86 -5.29 -6.59
C SER A 74 -3.32 -4.96 -6.91
N LYS A 75 -3.75 -5.17 -8.16
CA LYS A 75 -5.12 -4.95 -8.61
C LYS A 75 -6.03 -6.16 -8.36
N ASN A 76 -5.48 -7.34 -8.11
CA ASN A 76 -6.28 -8.54 -7.89
C ASN A 76 -7.00 -8.47 -6.53
N THR A 77 -8.33 -8.58 -6.57
CA THR A 77 -9.18 -8.58 -5.37
C THR A 77 -9.14 -9.90 -4.61
N ASN A 78 -8.70 -10.99 -5.25
CA ASN A 78 -8.48 -12.27 -4.60
C ASN A 78 -7.09 -12.29 -3.93
N LEU A 79 -7.05 -12.03 -2.64
CA LEU A 79 -5.81 -11.93 -1.86
C LEU A 79 -5.00 -13.24 -1.87
N GLN A 80 -5.65 -14.40 -1.94
CA GLN A 80 -4.94 -15.67 -1.99
C GLN A 80 -4.25 -15.90 -3.33
N GLU A 81 -4.88 -15.52 -4.43
CA GLU A 81 -4.26 -15.55 -5.76
C GLU A 81 -3.08 -14.56 -5.82
N SER A 82 -3.25 -13.34 -5.29
CA SER A 82 -2.15 -12.37 -5.17
C SER A 82 -0.98 -12.93 -4.37
N LEU A 83 -1.26 -13.55 -3.23
CA LEU A 83 -0.21 -14.16 -2.40
C LEU A 83 0.54 -15.27 -3.13
N ASN A 84 -0.17 -16.13 -3.86
CA ASN A 84 0.46 -17.20 -4.66
C ASN A 84 1.38 -16.63 -5.74
N GLY A 85 0.93 -15.58 -6.44
CA GLY A 85 1.73 -14.87 -7.43
C GLY A 85 2.98 -14.22 -6.81
N LEU A 86 2.83 -13.53 -5.67
CA LEU A 86 3.94 -12.92 -4.95
C LEU A 86 4.95 -13.95 -4.41
N ASN A 87 4.48 -15.10 -3.93
CA ASN A 87 5.37 -16.20 -3.53
C ASN A 87 6.19 -16.71 -4.72
N SER A 88 5.59 -16.82 -5.89
CA SER A 88 6.30 -17.19 -7.11
C SER A 88 7.36 -16.14 -7.48
N LEU A 89 7.02 -14.84 -7.38
CA LEU A 89 7.97 -13.76 -7.64
C LEU A 89 9.13 -13.74 -6.63
N VAL A 90 8.87 -13.92 -5.34
CA VAL A 90 9.92 -14.03 -4.31
C VAL A 90 10.90 -15.15 -4.69
N ASN A 91 10.39 -16.35 -4.98
CA ASN A 91 11.23 -17.50 -5.34
C ASN A 91 12.07 -17.24 -6.58
N SER A 92 11.51 -16.60 -7.60
CA SER A 92 12.23 -16.28 -8.84
C SER A 92 13.29 -15.20 -8.64
N THR A 93 12.94 -14.14 -7.87
CA THR A 93 13.85 -13.03 -7.60
C THR A 93 15.00 -13.46 -6.68
N GLU A 94 14.74 -14.30 -5.67
CA GLU A 94 15.80 -14.89 -4.84
C GLU A 94 16.81 -15.74 -5.63
N LYS A 95 16.33 -16.48 -6.63
CA LYS A 95 17.22 -17.22 -7.54
C LYS A 95 18.07 -16.27 -8.38
N SER A 96 17.47 -15.18 -8.87
CA SER A 96 18.16 -14.19 -9.69
C SER A 96 19.17 -13.35 -8.90
N LEU A 97 18.95 -13.11 -7.60
CA LEU A 97 19.92 -12.44 -6.71
C LEU A 97 21.29 -13.17 -6.66
N LYS A 98 21.28 -14.49 -6.80
CA LYS A 98 22.51 -15.29 -6.83
C LYS A 98 23.36 -15.05 -8.08
N THR A 99 22.79 -14.40 -9.08
CA THR A 99 23.44 -14.19 -10.38
C THR A 99 23.66 -12.74 -10.74
N GLN A 100 22.67 -11.86 -10.67
CA GLN A 100 22.78 -10.46 -11.12
C GLN A 100 21.66 -9.53 -10.67
N ALA A 101 20.64 -9.97 -9.93
CA ALA A 101 19.51 -9.11 -9.58
C ALA A 101 19.86 -8.16 -8.42
N SER A 102 19.32 -6.95 -8.46
CA SER A 102 19.44 -5.98 -7.38
C SER A 102 18.63 -6.40 -6.14
N PRO A 103 19.16 -6.27 -4.92
CA PRO A 103 18.44 -6.54 -3.68
C PRO A 103 17.13 -5.76 -3.55
N GLU A 104 17.07 -4.55 -4.11
CA GLU A 104 15.89 -3.68 -4.09
C GLU A 104 14.70 -4.30 -4.82
N LEU A 105 14.95 -5.11 -5.86
CA LEU A 105 13.87 -5.82 -6.57
C LEU A 105 13.19 -6.83 -5.65
N LEU A 106 13.95 -7.58 -4.88
CA LEU A 106 13.38 -8.50 -3.90
C LEU A 106 12.67 -7.74 -2.78
N ALA A 107 13.26 -6.64 -2.31
CA ALA A 107 12.62 -5.78 -1.30
C ALA A 107 11.24 -5.30 -1.75
N ASN A 108 11.10 -4.86 -3.01
CA ASN A 108 9.82 -4.43 -3.56
C ASN A 108 8.77 -5.57 -3.59
N VAL A 109 9.17 -6.79 -3.94
CA VAL A 109 8.27 -7.96 -3.93
C VAL A 109 7.84 -8.30 -2.50
N LEU A 110 8.79 -8.32 -1.56
CA LEU A 110 8.51 -8.59 -0.14
C LEU A 110 7.61 -7.51 0.47
N TYR A 111 7.82 -6.24 0.13
CA TYR A 111 6.96 -5.15 0.54
C TYR A 111 5.51 -5.37 0.08
N GLN A 112 5.30 -5.68 -1.19
CA GLN A 112 3.95 -5.96 -1.71
C GLN A 112 3.33 -7.21 -1.05
N ARG A 113 4.15 -8.24 -0.77
CA ARG A 113 3.66 -9.44 -0.08
C ARG A 113 3.27 -9.16 1.37
N SER A 114 4.02 -8.31 2.07
CA SER A 114 3.68 -7.88 3.42
C SER A 114 2.31 -7.19 3.49
N MET A 115 1.99 -6.33 2.51
CA MET A 115 0.68 -5.67 2.42
C MET A 115 -0.47 -6.68 2.22
N VAL A 116 -0.23 -7.77 1.48
CA VAL A 116 -1.22 -8.85 1.33
C VAL A 116 -1.36 -9.64 2.63
N TYR A 117 -0.27 -9.91 3.34
CA TYR A 117 -0.31 -10.57 4.65
C TYR A 117 -1.09 -9.75 5.69
N GLU A 118 -0.95 -8.42 5.70
CA GLU A 118 -1.74 -7.52 6.54
C GLU A 118 -3.24 -7.68 6.26
N LYS A 119 -3.64 -7.58 4.97
CA LYS A 119 -5.04 -7.77 4.56
C LYS A 119 -5.60 -9.16 4.90
N LEU A 120 -4.75 -10.18 4.95
CA LEU A 120 -5.11 -11.54 5.36
C LEU A 120 -5.04 -11.75 6.88
N ASN A 121 -4.81 -10.69 7.67
CA ASN A 121 -4.63 -10.74 9.12
C ASN A 121 -3.52 -11.72 9.57
N GLN A 122 -2.38 -11.67 8.87
CA GLN A 122 -1.19 -12.47 9.16
C GLN A 122 0.02 -11.57 9.50
N PRO A 123 -0.07 -10.72 10.55
CA PRO A 123 0.93 -9.69 10.83
C PRO A 123 2.33 -10.25 11.11
N GLY A 124 2.44 -11.45 11.68
CA GLY A 124 3.75 -12.07 11.90
C GLY A 124 4.54 -12.32 10.62
N LYS A 125 3.85 -12.69 9.53
CA LYS A 125 4.48 -12.87 8.21
C LYS A 125 4.77 -11.53 7.55
N ALA A 126 3.89 -10.55 7.71
CA ALA A 126 4.12 -9.19 7.22
C ALA A 126 5.39 -8.59 7.86
N ILE A 127 5.52 -8.67 9.19
CA ILE A 127 6.69 -8.19 9.92
C ILE A 127 7.96 -8.92 9.46
N ALA A 128 7.91 -10.24 9.24
CA ALA A 128 9.07 -11.00 8.76
C ALA A 128 9.54 -10.52 7.38
N ASP A 129 8.60 -10.28 6.46
CA ASP A 129 8.93 -9.74 5.14
C ASP A 129 9.47 -8.31 5.24
N LEU A 130 8.86 -7.44 6.06
CA LEU A 130 9.27 -6.05 6.22
C LEU A 130 10.65 -5.91 6.88
N ARG A 131 11.02 -6.80 7.81
CA ARG A 131 12.40 -6.87 8.32
C ARG A 131 13.41 -7.13 7.20
N ARG A 132 13.10 -8.07 6.31
CA ARG A 132 13.95 -8.32 5.14
C ARG A 132 13.97 -7.13 4.18
N VAL A 133 12.85 -6.41 4.02
CA VAL A 133 12.81 -5.18 3.20
C VAL A 133 13.82 -4.15 3.67
N VAL A 134 13.85 -3.84 4.97
CA VAL A 134 14.79 -2.82 5.51
C VAL A 134 16.24 -3.30 5.51
N GLU A 135 16.49 -4.61 5.55
CA GLU A 135 17.83 -5.20 5.39
C GLU A 135 18.33 -5.11 3.93
N LEU A 136 17.45 -5.38 2.96
CA LEU A 136 17.77 -5.41 1.53
C LEU A 136 17.81 -4.02 0.89
N TYR A 137 17.01 -3.08 1.41
CA TYR A 137 16.89 -1.73 0.90
C TYR A 137 16.79 -0.71 2.04
N PRO A 138 17.90 -0.50 2.79
CA PRO A 138 17.91 0.35 3.99
C PRO A 138 17.65 1.83 3.69
N ASP A 139 17.91 2.29 2.47
CA ASP A 139 17.70 3.69 2.06
C ASP A 139 16.26 4.00 1.66
N ASN A 140 15.33 3.05 1.81
CA ASN A 140 13.92 3.26 1.50
C ASN A 140 13.11 3.61 2.76
N PRO A 141 12.68 4.87 2.94
CA PRO A 141 11.90 5.30 4.11
C PRO A 141 10.58 4.57 4.23
N HIS A 142 9.94 4.19 3.12
CA HIS A 142 8.67 3.49 3.14
C HIS A 142 8.77 2.08 3.73
N GLY A 143 9.91 1.40 3.55
CA GLY A 143 10.17 0.11 4.19
C GLY A 143 10.21 0.21 5.72
N TRP A 144 10.95 1.19 6.24
CA TRP A 144 11.03 1.48 7.67
C TRP A 144 9.67 1.89 8.24
N ASN A 145 8.95 2.77 7.54
CA ASN A 145 7.62 3.20 7.94
C ASN A 145 6.63 2.04 8.00
N ALA A 146 6.60 1.20 6.98
CA ALA A 146 5.71 0.04 6.94
C ALA A 146 6.00 -0.95 8.09
N LEU A 147 7.29 -1.23 8.36
CA LEU A 147 7.66 -2.08 9.49
C LEU A 147 7.19 -1.49 10.83
N GLY A 148 7.50 -0.21 11.06
CA GLY A 148 7.12 0.48 12.28
C GLY A 148 5.60 0.53 12.45
N TYR A 149 4.86 0.91 11.43
CA TYR A 149 3.41 0.98 11.48
C TYR A 149 2.75 -0.39 11.69
N THR A 150 3.24 -1.43 11.03
CA THR A 150 2.74 -2.80 11.25
C THR A 150 2.98 -3.26 12.69
N LEU A 151 4.12 -2.93 13.29
CA LEU A 151 4.39 -3.21 14.70
C LEU A 151 3.42 -2.44 15.63
N LEU A 152 3.19 -1.13 15.39
CA LEU A 152 2.25 -0.29 16.14
C LEU A 152 0.84 -0.84 16.09
N SER A 153 0.34 -1.11 14.89
CA SER A 153 -1.04 -1.56 14.65
C SER A 153 -1.34 -2.92 15.29
N ASN A 154 -0.30 -3.72 15.52
CA ASN A 154 -0.44 -5.05 16.13
C ASN A 154 -0.02 -5.11 17.61
N GLY A 155 0.21 -3.96 18.24
CA GLY A 155 0.60 -3.88 19.65
C GLY A 155 1.92 -4.60 19.95
N LYS A 156 2.83 -4.66 18.99
CA LYS A 156 4.15 -5.30 19.11
C LYS A 156 5.19 -4.23 19.41
N ASP A 157 6.13 -4.61 20.24
CA ASP A 157 7.33 -3.85 20.61
C ASP A 157 7.31 -2.34 20.26
N LEU A 158 6.61 -1.55 21.11
CA LEU A 158 6.36 -0.13 20.86
C LEU A 158 7.66 0.69 20.74
N ASP A 159 8.70 0.30 21.47
CA ASP A 159 9.99 1.01 21.39
C ASP A 159 10.74 0.68 20.10
N GLU A 160 10.67 -0.54 19.61
CA GLU A 160 11.19 -0.91 18.30
C GLU A 160 10.41 -0.17 17.20
N ALA A 161 9.09 -0.25 17.25
CA ALA A 161 8.21 0.42 16.28
C ALA A 161 8.52 1.93 16.19
N PHE A 162 8.66 2.59 17.35
CA PHE A 162 9.01 3.99 17.41
C PHE A 162 10.35 4.31 16.73
N LYS A 163 11.38 3.48 16.95
CA LYS A 163 12.67 3.63 16.24
C LYS A 163 12.52 3.52 14.73
N MET A 164 11.71 2.56 14.25
CA MET A 164 11.49 2.35 12.82
C MET A 164 10.84 3.57 12.16
N VAL A 165 9.74 4.08 12.74
CA VAL A 165 9.07 5.27 12.18
C VAL A 165 9.93 6.53 12.28
N GLN A 166 10.75 6.67 13.34
CA GLN A 166 11.71 7.77 13.44
C GLN A 166 12.80 7.69 12.38
N THR A 167 13.31 6.48 12.08
CA THR A 167 14.27 6.27 10.99
C THR A 167 13.68 6.71 9.66
N ALA A 168 12.43 6.31 9.36
CA ALA A 168 11.73 6.77 8.17
C ALA A 168 11.59 8.31 8.14
N TYR A 169 11.22 8.92 9.26
CA TYR A 169 11.05 10.36 9.36
C TYR A 169 12.34 11.15 9.12
N GLN A 170 13.48 10.64 9.58
CA GLN A 170 14.79 11.27 9.31
C GLN A 170 15.13 11.29 7.82
N MET A 171 14.64 10.31 7.05
CA MET A 171 14.87 10.21 5.60
C MET A 171 13.89 11.07 4.80
N GLU A 172 12.62 11.11 5.21
CA GLU A 172 11.54 11.79 4.48
C GLU A 172 10.55 12.49 5.43
N PRO A 173 10.96 13.63 6.02
CA PRO A 173 10.15 14.33 7.04
C PRO A 173 8.87 14.97 6.49
N GLU A 174 8.75 15.14 5.17
CA GLU A 174 7.59 15.77 4.53
C GLU A 174 6.52 14.75 4.10
N SER A 175 6.74 13.45 4.28
CA SER A 175 5.77 12.42 3.95
C SER A 175 4.61 12.43 4.94
N ALA A 176 3.38 12.58 4.44
CA ALA A 176 2.17 12.55 5.27
C ALA A 176 2.03 11.20 5.99
N ALA A 177 2.21 10.09 5.29
CA ALA A 177 2.10 8.75 5.87
C ALA A 177 3.13 8.50 6.99
N ILE A 178 4.35 9.01 6.84
CA ILE A 178 5.40 8.87 7.87
C ILE A 178 5.07 9.73 9.08
N ASN A 179 4.60 10.97 8.87
CA ASN A 179 4.18 11.84 9.96
C ASN A 179 3.02 11.22 10.76
N ASP A 180 2.01 10.65 10.08
CA ASP A 180 0.93 9.94 10.77
C ASP A 180 1.46 8.81 11.64
N SER A 181 2.36 7.98 11.12
CA SER A 181 2.97 6.87 11.86
C SER A 181 3.78 7.35 13.08
N VAL A 182 4.57 8.42 12.93
CA VAL A 182 5.33 9.02 14.04
C VAL A 182 4.40 9.58 15.13
N GLY A 183 3.38 10.33 14.72
CA GLY A 183 2.39 10.86 15.65
C GLY A 183 1.62 9.74 16.35
N TRP A 184 1.22 8.72 15.63
CA TRP A 184 0.55 7.55 16.20
C TRP A 184 1.43 6.82 17.22
N ALA A 185 2.73 6.68 16.93
CA ALA A 185 3.68 6.10 17.87
C ALA A 185 3.82 6.91 19.16
N TYR A 186 3.87 8.26 19.09
CA TYR A 186 3.83 9.12 20.26
C TYR A 186 2.54 8.94 21.07
N TYR A 187 1.40 8.89 20.38
CA TYR A 187 0.10 8.70 21.02
C TYR A 187 0.04 7.38 21.80
N LEU A 188 0.48 6.27 21.18
CA LEU A 188 0.52 4.95 21.83
C LEU A 188 1.52 4.90 23.00
N LYS A 189 2.56 5.75 23.01
CA LYS A 189 3.46 5.93 24.14
C LYS A 189 2.86 6.81 25.27
N GLY A 190 1.62 7.30 25.11
CA GLY A 190 0.92 8.12 26.07
C GLY A 190 1.19 9.62 25.94
N ASP A 191 1.88 10.06 24.89
CA ASP A 191 2.20 11.46 24.66
C ASP A 191 1.34 12.04 23.53
N ALA A 192 0.06 12.30 23.83
CA ALA A 192 -0.89 12.90 22.90
C ALA A 192 -0.49 14.33 22.48
N GLN A 193 0.22 15.07 23.35
CA GLN A 193 0.71 16.42 23.06
C GLN A 193 1.76 16.40 21.95
N MET A 194 2.72 15.48 22.04
CA MET A 194 3.74 15.29 20.99
C MET A 194 3.16 14.67 19.72
N ALA A 195 2.12 13.86 19.82
CA ALA A 195 1.46 13.24 18.66
C ALA A 195 0.77 14.28 17.77
N LEU A 196 0.13 15.29 18.36
CA LEU A 196 -0.76 16.23 17.67
C LEU A 196 -0.12 16.90 16.44
N PRO A 197 1.05 17.56 16.54
CA PRO A 197 1.61 18.29 15.40
C PRO A 197 1.92 17.38 14.20
N TYR A 198 2.35 16.14 14.43
CA TYR A 198 2.65 15.19 13.36
C TYR A 198 1.40 14.72 12.63
N ILE A 199 0.37 14.29 13.39
CA ILE A 199 -0.88 13.80 12.78
C ILE A 199 -1.67 14.94 12.14
N GLN A 200 -1.62 16.14 12.73
CA GLN A 200 -2.23 17.32 12.12
C GLN A 200 -1.57 17.66 10.78
N TYR A 201 -0.23 17.65 10.71
CA TYR A 201 0.50 17.85 9.46
C TYR A 201 0.10 16.80 8.41
N ALA A 202 0.04 15.53 8.80
CA ALA A 202 -0.38 14.45 7.91
C ALA A 202 -1.80 14.69 7.35
N TYR A 203 -2.74 15.07 8.22
CA TYR A 203 -4.12 15.34 7.83
C TYR A 203 -4.25 16.56 6.90
N GLU A 204 -3.48 17.61 7.13
CA GLU A 204 -3.46 18.80 6.28
C GLU A 204 -2.92 18.52 4.88
N LYS A 205 -1.97 17.59 4.77
CA LYS A 205 -1.38 17.19 3.49
C LYS A 205 -2.25 16.19 2.74
N GLU A 206 -2.67 15.13 3.42
CA GLU A 206 -3.42 14.01 2.86
C GLU A 206 -4.52 13.58 3.85
N PRO A 207 -5.74 14.15 3.76
CA PRO A 207 -6.82 13.90 4.70
C PRO A 207 -7.48 12.53 4.47
N GLU A 208 -6.71 11.45 4.64
CA GLU A 208 -7.20 10.09 4.52
C GLU A 208 -8.03 9.65 5.74
N THR A 209 -8.85 8.63 5.54
CA THR A 209 -9.78 8.13 6.57
C THR A 209 -9.07 7.64 7.83
N GLU A 210 -7.90 7.02 7.68
CA GLU A 210 -7.11 6.51 8.79
C GLU A 210 -6.45 7.65 9.57
N VAL A 211 -5.88 8.64 8.86
CA VAL A 211 -5.32 9.85 9.47
C VAL A 211 -6.40 10.65 10.23
N ALA A 212 -7.61 10.72 9.66
CA ALA A 212 -8.76 11.34 10.36
C ALA A 212 -9.13 10.57 11.65
N ALA A 213 -9.04 9.24 11.63
CA ALA A 213 -9.28 8.42 12.82
C ALA A 213 -8.25 8.73 13.91
N HIS A 214 -6.96 8.75 13.57
CA HIS A 214 -5.87 9.04 14.49
C HIS A 214 -5.95 10.48 15.04
N LEU A 215 -6.13 11.49 14.17
CA LEU A 215 -6.22 12.89 14.60
C LEU A 215 -7.39 13.11 15.57
N GLY A 216 -8.56 12.56 15.24
CA GLY A 216 -9.71 12.68 16.10
C GLY A 216 -9.51 12.00 17.46
N GLU A 217 -8.84 10.83 17.50
CA GLU A 217 -8.52 10.13 18.75
C GLU A 217 -7.55 10.92 19.62
N VAL A 218 -6.52 11.53 19.02
CA VAL A 218 -5.59 12.44 19.73
C VAL A 218 -6.28 13.68 20.25
N LEU A 219 -7.07 14.38 19.43
CA LEU A 219 -7.82 15.55 19.83
C LEU A 219 -8.80 15.25 20.97
N TRP A 220 -9.50 14.13 20.90
CA TRP A 220 -10.40 13.69 21.95
C TRP A 220 -9.66 13.49 23.29
N THR A 221 -8.52 12.82 23.24
CA THR A 221 -7.67 12.57 24.42
C THR A 221 -7.16 13.88 25.04
N LEU A 222 -6.89 14.90 24.22
CA LEU A 222 -6.48 16.24 24.66
C LEU A 222 -7.65 17.11 25.16
N GLY A 223 -8.89 16.62 25.07
CA GLY A 223 -10.09 17.30 25.54
C GLY A 223 -10.82 18.14 24.49
N ASP A 224 -10.31 18.25 23.27
CA ASP A 224 -10.96 18.96 22.16
C ASP A 224 -11.94 18.04 21.41
N GLN A 225 -13.00 17.64 22.13
CA GLN A 225 -13.98 16.69 21.63
C GLN A 225 -14.79 17.21 20.45
N ASP A 226 -15.02 18.51 20.36
CA ASP A 226 -15.82 19.08 19.27
C ASP A 226 -15.03 19.03 17.95
N LYS A 227 -13.75 19.39 18.01
CA LYS A 227 -12.87 19.27 16.85
C LYS A 227 -12.62 17.82 16.45
N ALA A 228 -12.50 16.91 17.42
CA ALA A 228 -12.42 15.48 17.13
C ALA A 228 -13.61 14.97 16.30
N LYS A 229 -14.85 15.36 16.72
CA LYS A 229 -16.08 15.01 16.00
C LYS A 229 -16.11 15.64 14.59
N GLU A 230 -15.64 16.87 14.45
CA GLU A 230 -15.54 17.56 13.16
C GLU A 230 -14.64 16.78 12.20
N ILE A 231 -13.42 16.43 12.63
CA ILE A 231 -12.45 15.65 11.86
C ILE A 231 -13.03 14.27 11.47
N TRP A 232 -13.62 13.55 12.40
CA TRP A 232 -14.25 12.25 12.11
C TRP A 232 -15.40 12.37 11.11
N ASN A 233 -16.26 13.39 11.25
CA ASN A 233 -17.36 13.63 10.30
C ASN A 233 -16.85 14.01 8.90
N ASP A 234 -15.76 14.76 8.82
CA ASP A 234 -15.12 15.08 7.54
C ASP A 234 -14.53 13.80 6.89
N GLY A 235 -13.84 12.97 7.66
CA GLY A 235 -13.34 11.67 7.21
C GLY A 235 -14.46 10.73 6.71
N LEU A 236 -15.63 10.72 7.38
CA LEU A 236 -16.79 9.94 6.93
C LEU A 236 -17.33 10.40 5.57
N LYS A 237 -17.21 11.68 5.23
CA LYS A 237 -17.70 12.22 3.95
C LYS A 237 -16.74 11.93 2.79
N ARG A 238 -15.43 11.89 3.07
CA ARG A 238 -14.38 11.77 2.04
C ARG A 238 -13.95 10.34 1.79
N GLY A 239 -13.97 9.49 2.81
CA GLY A 239 -13.32 8.20 2.77
C GLY A 239 -14.12 7.09 2.08
N SER A 240 -13.39 6.19 1.43
CA SER A 240 -13.94 4.95 0.84
C SER A 240 -13.93 3.78 1.84
N ASN A 241 -12.95 3.71 2.73
CA ASN A 241 -12.83 2.66 3.76
C ASN A 241 -13.18 3.22 5.15
N LEU A 242 -14.47 3.19 5.46
CA LEU A 242 -15.00 3.80 6.69
C LEU A 242 -14.90 2.88 7.93
N ARG A 243 -14.38 1.66 7.81
CA ARG A 243 -14.38 0.70 8.92
C ARG A 243 -13.54 1.18 10.10
N VAL A 244 -12.29 1.54 9.85
CA VAL A 244 -11.35 2.01 10.89
C VAL A 244 -11.90 3.22 11.61
N LEU A 245 -12.40 4.21 10.86
CA LEU A 245 -12.96 5.43 11.43
C LEU A 245 -14.19 5.16 12.32
N LYS A 246 -15.11 4.29 11.87
CA LYS A 246 -16.28 3.90 12.66
C LYS A 246 -15.92 3.12 13.92
N GLU A 247 -14.95 2.22 13.82
CA GLU A 247 -14.41 1.47 14.96
C GLU A 247 -13.79 2.44 15.98
N THR A 248 -13.00 3.41 15.52
CA THR A 248 -12.43 4.46 16.38
C THR A 248 -13.51 5.30 17.07
N MET A 249 -14.47 5.86 16.31
CA MET A 249 -15.57 6.64 16.88
C MET A 249 -16.36 5.85 17.94
N SER A 250 -16.57 4.53 17.69
CA SER A 250 -17.30 3.66 18.63
C SER A 250 -16.57 3.50 19.97
N LYS A 251 -15.24 3.52 20.00
CA LYS A 251 -14.45 3.49 21.26
C LYS A 251 -14.81 4.65 22.18
N PHE A 252 -15.20 5.80 21.61
CA PHE A 252 -15.57 7.02 22.32
C PHE A 252 -17.10 7.21 22.45
N GLY A 253 -17.89 6.19 22.17
CA GLY A 253 -19.35 6.25 22.28
C GLY A 253 -20.02 7.10 21.20
N ILE A 254 -19.31 7.43 20.13
CA ILE A 254 -19.84 8.21 19.00
C ILE A 254 -20.36 7.24 17.94
N THR A 255 -21.68 7.28 17.71
CA THR A 255 -22.32 6.55 16.61
C THR A 255 -22.42 7.43 15.39
N SER A 256 -22.01 6.93 14.22
CA SER A 256 -22.25 7.63 12.96
C SER A 256 -23.75 7.66 12.70
N SER A 257 -24.42 8.79 12.94
CA SER A 257 -25.81 8.99 12.51
C SER A 257 -25.87 8.87 10.98
N LYS A 258 -26.78 8.04 10.47
CA LYS A 258 -27.09 8.01 9.02
C LYS A 258 -27.44 9.43 8.57
N PRO A 259 -26.96 9.89 7.41
CA PRO A 259 -27.41 11.17 6.88
C PRO A 259 -28.92 11.15 6.79
N HIS A 260 -29.58 12.12 7.43
CA HIS A 260 -31.00 12.37 7.28
C HIS A 260 -31.25 12.67 5.80
N THR A 261 -31.82 11.71 5.08
CA THR A 261 -32.47 11.98 3.81
C THR A 261 -33.68 12.90 4.10
N GLN A 262 -33.44 14.19 3.95
CA GLN A 262 -34.59 15.13 3.86
C GLN A 262 -35.41 14.72 2.63
N LYS A 263 -36.52 14.06 2.89
CA LYS A 263 -37.61 13.95 1.91
C LYS A 263 -38.20 15.34 1.76
N HIS A 264 -37.83 16.04 0.70
CA HIS A 264 -38.64 17.18 0.26
C HIS A 264 -40.02 16.66 -0.15
N LYS A 265 -41.03 17.12 0.57
CA LYS A 265 -42.45 17.03 0.18
C LYS A 265 -42.72 18.11 -0.84
#